data_c3a2976e0ebd75e45f4778743982853c
#
_entry.id   c3a2976e0ebd75e45f4778743982853c
#
_cell.length_a   1.000
_cell.length_b   1.000
_cell.length_c   1.000
_cell.angle_alpha   90.00
_cell.angle_beta   90.00
_cell.angle_gamma   90.00
#
_symmetry.space_group_name_H-M   'P 1'
#
loop_
_entity.id
_entity.type
_entity.pdbx_description
1 polymer ?
#
loop_
_entity_poly.entity_id
_entity_poly.type
_entity_poly.pdbx_seq_one_letter_code
_entity_poly.pdbx_strand_id
1 'polypeptide(L)'
;MKLFKYLIGIMAVATLVGCEIPEEESKTEYPELTNIVDTLWYSYDQKNFIYYDIEYNEATGTMKGYKDQERTEELSNRAFSYTFTPATEQYDAIVELSFDDGQRYGGMLIPKGNLQISNKDVYMIQLYEINDKGAIIYDENGDIKSTILMWKE
;
A
#
# COMPACT_ATOMS: atom_id res chain seq x y z
N MET A 1 61.63 9.28 15.71
CA MET A 1 61.30 9.58 14.29
C MET A 1 61.14 8.32 13.40
N LYS A 2 61.80 7.23 13.67
CA LYS A 2 61.59 5.97 12.88
C LYS A 2 60.28 5.25 13.19
N LEU A 3 59.71 5.37 14.38
CA LEU A 3 58.44 4.75 14.75
C LEU A 3 57.22 5.38 14.03
N PHE A 4 57.29 6.68 13.73
CA PHE A 4 56.19 7.39 13.08
C PHE A 4 55.99 7.00 11.61
N LYS A 5 57.08 6.61 10.93
CA LYS A 5 56.98 6.12 9.52
C LYS A 5 56.37 4.76 9.41
N TYR A 6 56.48 3.89 10.44
CA TYR A 6 55.85 2.58 10.46
C TYR A 6 54.37 2.66 10.83
N LEU A 7 53.97 3.63 11.64
CA LEU A 7 52.57 3.82 12.02
C LEU A 7 51.74 4.30 10.82
N ILE A 8 52.30 5.18 9.98
CA ILE A 8 51.63 5.67 8.77
C ILE A 8 51.48 4.54 7.72
N GLY A 9 52.46 3.66 7.63
CA GLY A 9 52.41 2.48 6.74
C GLY A 9 51.32 1.47 7.15
N ILE A 10 51.11 1.26 8.46
CA ILE A 10 50.10 0.34 8.96
C ILE A 10 48.67 0.90 8.81
N MET A 11 48.52 2.22 8.99
CA MET A 11 47.20 2.88 8.73
C MET A 11 46.82 2.88 7.24
N ALA A 12 47.80 2.99 6.32
CA ALA A 12 47.52 2.94 4.89
C ALA A 12 47.13 1.55 4.41
N VAL A 13 47.58 0.49 5.08
CA VAL A 13 47.20 -0.91 4.76
C VAL A 13 45.82 -1.23 5.35
N ALA A 14 45.45 -0.67 6.51
CA ALA A 14 44.14 -0.88 7.11
C ALA A 14 42.99 -0.20 6.33
N THR A 15 43.31 0.86 5.56
CA THR A 15 42.30 1.53 4.71
C THR A 15 42.12 0.87 3.32
N LEU A 16 42.95 -0.13 2.98
CA LEU A 16 42.85 -0.87 1.74
C LEU A 16 42.20 -2.24 1.90
N VAL A 17 41.92 -2.69 3.15
CA VAL A 17 41.04 -3.85 3.40
C VAL A 17 39.63 -3.29 3.31
N GLY A 18 39.09 -3.31 2.09
CA GLY A 18 37.83 -2.77 1.67
C GLY A 18 36.72 -2.85 2.72
N CYS A 19 36.23 -1.73 3.13
CA CYS A 19 34.80 -1.62 3.18
C CYS A 19 34.34 -1.86 1.73
N GLU A 20 34.01 -3.08 1.37
CA GLU A 20 32.98 -3.30 0.38
C GLU A 20 31.80 -2.50 0.92
N ILE A 21 31.61 -1.32 0.35
CA ILE A 21 30.32 -0.62 0.46
C ILE A 21 29.36 -1.68 -0.05
N PRO A 22 28.41 -2.18 0.79
CA PRO A 22 27.40 -3.10 0.27
C PRO A 22 26.87 -2.40 -0.97
N GLU A 23 26.94 -3.05 -2.13
CA GLU A 23 26.24 -2.58 -3.31
C GLU A 23 24.85 -2.26 -2.81
N GLU A 24 24.46 -0.98 -2.81
CA GLU A 24 23.07 -0.61 -2.54
C GLU A 24 22.31 -1.46 -3.54
N GLU A 25 21.59 -2.47 -3.02
CA GLU A 25 20.68 -3.24 -3.84
C GLU A 25 19.84 -2.19 -4.54
N SER A 26 20.01 -2.05 -5.86
CA SER A 26 19.34 -1.01 -6.62
C SER A 26 17.85 -1.26 -6.40
N LYS A 27 17.23 -0.45 -5.55
CA LYS A 27 15.78 -0.52 -5.32
C LYS A 27 15.14 -0.42 -6.68
N THR A 28 14.40 -1.45 -7.05
CA THR A 28 13.60 -1.42 -8.27
C THR A 28 12.66 -0.22 -8.17
N GLU A 29 12.86 0.76 -9.04
CA GLU A 29 12.03 1.94 -9.09
C GLU A 29 10.74 1.58 -9.84
N TYR A 30 9.60 1.67 -9.18
CA TYR A 30 8.29 1.40 -9.79
C TYR A 30 7.61 2.72 -10.16
N PRO A 31 6.83 2.74 -11.25
CA PRO A 31 6.11 3.94 -11.66
C PRO A 31 5.10 4.35 -10.59
N GLU A 32 4.99 5.65 -10.34
CA GLU A 32 3.94 6.20 -9.50
C GLU A 32 2.58 6.09 -10.18
N LEU A 33 1.54 5.67 -9.44
CA LEU A 33 0.19 5.66 -9.96
C LEU A 33 -0.40 7.08 -9.90
N THR A 34 -0.61 7.67 -11.06
CA THR A 34 -1.24 9.00 -11.19
C THR A 34 -2.76 8.94 -11.28
N ASN A 35 -3.32 7.75 -11.49
CA ASN A 35 -4.75 7.43 -11.40
C ASN A 35 -4.96 5.94 -11.12
N ILE A 36 -6.18 5.56 -10.79
CA ILE A 36 -6.58 4.18 -10.55
C ILE A 36 -7.73 3.71 -11.47
N VAL A 37 -8.03 4.49 -12.51
CA VAL A 37 -9.06 4.15 -13.51
C VAL A 37 -8.67 2.88 -14.26
N ASP A 38 -9.66 2.05 -14.57
CA ASP A 38 -9.50 0.76 -15.26
C ASP A 38 -8.52 -0.21 -14.56
N THR A 39 -8.48 -0.16 -13.22
CA THR A 39 -7.64 -1.06 -12.43
C THR A 39 -8.47 -2.03 -11.61
N LEU A 40 -7.92 -3.24 -11.42
CA LEU A 40 -8.43 -4.28 -10.55
C LEU A 40 -7.52 -4.43 -9.34
N TRP A 41 -8.13 -4.43 -8.16
CA TRP A 41 -7.48 -4.59 -6.87
C TRP A 41 -8.07 -5.79 -6.13
N TYR A 42 -7.29 -6.36 -5.24
CA TYR A 42 -7.68 -7.51 -4.44
C TYR A 42 -7.69 -7.15 -2.95
N SER A 43 -8.60 -7.75 -2.21
CA SER A 43 -8.63 -7.65 -0.75
C SER A 43 -9.08 -8.99 -0.14
N TYR A 44 -8.76 -9.19 1.14
CA TYR A 44 -9.19 -10.36 1.89
C TYR A 44 -9.62 -9.96 3.29
N ASP A 45 -10.87 -10.25 3.62
CA ASP A 45 -11.42 -10.11 4.97
C ASP A 45 -11.14 -11.38 5.77
N GLN A 46 -10.12 -11.33 6.63
CA GLN A 46 -9.72 -12.46 7.46
C GLN A 46 -10.77 -12.85 8.50
N LYS A 47 -11.61 -11.91 8.94
CA LYS A 47 -12.64 -12.17 9.96
C LYS A 47 -13.81 -12.96 9.40
N ASN A 48 -14.24 -12.65 8.20
CA ASN A 48 -15.40 -13.27 7.54
C ASN A 48 -14.99 -14.26 6.45
N PHE A 49 -13.68 -14.42 6.18
CA PHE A 49 -13.13 -15.31 5.14
C PHE A 49 -13.70 -14.98 3.73
N ILE A 50 -13.76 -13.69 3.39
CA ILE A 50 -14.27 -13.20 2.11
C ILE A 50 -13.12 -12.64 1.27
N TYR A 51 -13.04 -13.09 0.02
CA TYR A 51 -12.12 -12.55 -0.98
C TYR A 51 -12.83 -11.48 -1.79
N TYR A 52 -12.20 -10.33 -2.01
CA TYR A 52 -12.79 -9.24 -2.77
C TYR A 52 -11.99 -8.95 -4.04
N ASP A 53 -12.73 -8.73 -5.13
CA ASP A 53 -12.26 -8.09 -6.34
C ASP A 53 -12.87 -6.68 -6.38
N ILE A 54 -12.01 -5.66 -6.54
CA ILE A 54 -12.39 -4.26 -6.48
C ILE A 54 -11.95 -3.61 -7.79
N GLU A 55 -12.92 -3.26 -8.62
CA GLU A 55 -12.71 -2.65 -9.93
C GLU A 55 -13.00 -1.15 -9.85
N TYR A 56 -12.11 -0.34 -10.39
CA TYR A 56 -12.28 1.10 -10.55
C TYR A 56 -12.50 1.43 -12.01
N ASN A 57 -13.58 2.15 -12.31
CA ASN A 57 -13.89 2.74 -13.61
C ASN A 57 -13.71 4.27 -13.52
N GLU A 58 -14.14 5.06 -14.51
CA GLU A 58 -13.86 6.52 -14.55
C GLU A 58 -14.27 7.30 -13.29
N ALA A 59 -15.44 7.02 -12.71
CA ALA A 59 -15.96 7.75 -11.54
C ALA A 59 -16.58 6.84 -10.48
N THR A 60 -16.75 5.57 -10.80
CA THR A 60 -17.40 4.57 -9.96
C THR A 60 -16.56 3.30 -9.92
N GLY A 61 -16.86 2.44 -8.99
CA GLY A 61 -16.26 1.12 -8.91
C GLY A 61 -17.23 0.09 -8.39
N THR A 62 -16.80 -1.16 -8.40
CA THR A 62 -17.53 -2.28 -7.84
C THR A 62 -16.63 -3.09 -6.92
N MET A 63 -17.18 -3.54 -5.81
CA MET A 63 -16.55 -4.45 -4.86
C MET A 63 -17.36 -5.75 -4.83
N LYS A 64 -16.80 -6.81 -5.40
CA LYS A 64 -17.41 -8.14 -5.42
C LYS A 64 -16.75 -9.03 -4.38
N GLY A 65 -17.54 -9.58 -3.48
CA GLY A 65 -17.08 -10.52 -2.45
C GLY A 65 -17.35 -11.96 -2.85
N TYR A 66 -16.37 -12.83 -2.62
CA TYR A 66 -16.41 -14.25 -2.95
C TYR A 66 -16.07 -15.11 -1.75
N LYS A 67 -16.68 -16.28 -1.68
CA LYS A 67 -16.44 -17.26 -0.62
C LYS A 67 -15.08 -17.95 -0.73
N ASP A 68 -14.55 -18.05 -1.94
CA ASP A 68 -13.35 -18.80 -2.26
C ASP A 68 -12.38 -17.96 -3.12
N GLN A 69 -11.11 -18.35 -3.09
CA GLN A 69 -10.04 -17.68 -3.84
C GLN A 69 -10.21 -17.83 -5.36
N GLU A 70 -10.85 -18.89 -5.83
CA GLU A 70 -11.11 -19.18 -7.24
C GLU A 70 -12.26 -18.35 -7.81
N ARG A 71 -12.98 -17.56 -6.99
CA ARG A 71 -14.13 -16.70 -7.35
C ARG A 71 -15.30 -17.48 -7.93
N THR A 72 -15.57 -18.69 -7.41
CA THR A 72 -16.63 -19.56 -7.91
C THR A 72 -18.01 -19.24 -7.31
N GLU A 73 -18.06 -18.69 -6.08
CA GLU A 73 -19.31 -18.34 -5.38
C GLU A 73 -19.30 -16.86 -4.97
N GLU A 74 -20.04 -16.03 -5.71
CA GLU A 74 -20.23 -14.60 -5.38
C GLU A 74 -21.19 -14.46 -4.19
N LEU A 75 -20.75 -13.77 -3.14
CA LEU A 75 -21.53 -13.48 -1.93
C LEU A 75 -22.13 -12.08 -1.93
N SER A 76 -21.46 -11.14 -2.56
CA SER A 76 -21.86 -9.73 -2.55
C SER A 76 -21.32 -8.98 -3.77
N ASN A 77 -22.08 -7.96 -4.18
CA ASN A 77 -21.67 -7.03 -5.23
C ASN A 77 -22.15 -5.63 -4.82
N ARG A 78 -21.21 -4.73 -4.53
CA ARG A 78 -21.51 -3.37 -4.07
C ARG A 78 -20.87 -2.37 -5.01
N ALA A 79 -21.69 -1.44 -5.51
CA ALA A 79 -21.20 -0.29 -6.23
C ALA A 79 -20.74 0.82 -5.27
N PHE A 80 -19.77 1.61 -5.69
CA PHE A 80 -19.30 2.79 -4.97
C PHE A 80 -18.92 3.91 -5.94
N SER A 81 -19.00 5.15 -5.49
CA SER A 81 -18.30 6.27 -6.10
C SER A 81 -16.96 6.49 -5.41
N TYR A 82 -16.00 7.10 -6.10
CA TYR A 82 -14.70 7.35 -5.49
C TYR A 82 -14.08 8.67 -5.97
N THR A 83 -13.13 9.16 -5.19
CA THR A 83 -12.19 10.20 -5.59
C THR A 83 -10.77 9.69 -5.43
N PHE A 84 -9.90 10.08 -6.36
CA PHE A 84 -8.47 9.80 -6.30
C PHE A 84 -7.72 11.12 -6.47
N THR A 85 -6.92 11.46 -5.47
CA THR A 85 -6.03 12.62 -5.51
C THR A 85 -4.60 12.10 -5.64
N PRO A 86 -3.91 12.36 -6.76
CA PRO A 86 -2.53 11.92 -6.96
C PRO A 86 -1.59 12.44 -5.88
N ALA A 87 -0.50 11.73 -5.64
CA ALA A 87 0.56 12.18 -4.76
C ALA A 87 1.20 13.47 -5.27
N THR A 88 1.75 14.24 -4.34
CA THR A 88 2.54 15.44 -4.58
C THR A 88 3.87 15.30 -3.85
N GLU A 89 4.79 16.25 -4.01
CA GLU A 89 6.05 16.28 -3.25
C GLU A 89 5.84 16.33 -1.73
N GLN A 90 4.66 16.73 -1.26
CA GLN A 90 4.36 16.94 0.16
C GLN A 90 3.40 15.91 0.74
N TYR A 91 2.59 15.26 -0.07
CA TYR A 91 1.49 14.39 0.38
C TYR A 91 1.40 13.13 -0.49
N ASP A 92 1.12 12.00 0.16
CA ASP A 92 0.78 10.74 -0.51
C ASP A 92 -0.54 10.85 -1.28
N ALA A 93 -0.74 9.96 -2.27
CA ALA A 93 -2.00 9.88 -2.98
C ALA A 93 -3.12 9.44 -2.03
N ILE A 94 -4.28 10.10 -2.15
CA ILE A 94 -5.46 9.88 -1.29
C ILE A 94 -6.56 9.24 -2.11
N VAL A 95 -7.24 8.26 -1.51
CA VAL A 95 -8.41 7.58 -2.07
C VAL A 95 -9.57 7.68 -1.08
N GLU A 96 -10.74 8.10 -1.57
CA GLU A 96 -11.98 8.04 -0.79
C GLU A 96 -13.03 7.24 -1.56
N LEU A 97 -13.76 6.37 -0.86
CA LEU A 97 -14.88 5.61 -1.38
C LEU A 97 -16.17 6.01 -0.68
N SER A 98 -17.28 6.02 -1.43
CA SER A 98 -18.63 6.24 -0.89
C SER A 98 -19.58 5.20 -1.46
N PHE A 99 -20.18 4.39 -0.58
CA PHE A 99 -21.18 3.39 -0.90
C PHE A 99 -22.59 3.96 -0.81
N ASP A 100 -23.54 3.35 -1.52
CA ASP A 100 -24.95 3.81 -1.58
C ASP A 100 -25.67 3.73 -0.23
N ASP A 101 -25.21 2.87 0.69
CA ASP A 101 -25.73 2.76 2.06
C ASP A 101 -25.23 3.87 3.02
N GLY A 102 -24.46 4.82 2.50
CA GLY A 102 -23.88 5.94 3.25
C GLY A 102 -22.54 5.61 3.92
N GLN A 103 -22.04 4.39 3.80
CA GLN A 103 -20.74 4.01 4.32
C GLN A 103 -19.64 4.67 3.49
N ARG A 104 -18.66 5.29 4.16
CA ARG A 104 -17.54 5.99 3.52
C ARG A 104 -16.20 5.49 4.06
N TYR A 105 -15.22 5.44 3.19
CA TYR A 105 -13.84 5.10 3.53
C TYR A 105 -12.89 6.14 2.94
N GLY A 106 -11.82 6.43 3.67
CA GLY A 106 -10.75 7.32 3.21
C GLY A 106 -9.39 6.80 3.66
N GLY A 107 -8.39 7.03 2.85
CA GLY A 107 -7.03 6.60 3.15
C GLY A 107 -6.04 6.92 2.05
N MET A 108 -4.95 6.16 2.01
CA MET A 108 -3.81 6.48 1.16
C MET A 108 -3.39 5.29 0.29
N LEU A 109 -2.77 5.64 -0.83
CA LEU A 109 -2.04 4.70 -1.69
C LEU A 109 -0.60 4.58 -1.21
N ILE A 110 -0.18 3.37 -0.90
CA ILE A 110 1.21 3.02 -0.58
C ILE A 110 1.90 2.59 -1.88
N PRO A 111 3.00 3.25 -2.28
CA PRO A 111 3.70 2.94 -3.51
C PRO A 111 4.24 1.50 -3.55
N LYS A 112 4.33 0.95 -4.76
CA LYS A 112 4.93 -0.37 -5.00
C LYS A 112 6.41 -0.35 -4.58
N GLY A 113 6.87 -1.48 -4.04
CA GLY A 113 8.23 -1.63 -3.49
C GLY A 113 8.35 -1.37 -1.99
N ASN A 114 7.32 -0.80 -1.35
CA ASN A 114 7.31 -0.62 0.11
C ASN A 114 6.74 -1.84 0.85
N LEU A 115 5.90 -2.62 0.17
CA LEU A 115 5.25 -3.80 0.74
C LEU A 115 5.25 -4.97 -0.25
N GLN A 116 5.28 -6.18 0.30
CA GLN A 116 5.23 -7.42 -0.48
C GLN A 116 4.09 -8.31 -0.02
N ILE A 117 3.44 -8.95 -1.00
CA ILE A 117 2.50 -10.05 -0.78
C ILE A 117 3.01 -11.25 -1.54
N SER A 118 3.19 -12.38 -0.85
CA SER A 118 3.74 -13.62 -1.43
C SER A 118 5.08 -13.39 -2.16
N ASN A 119 5.98 -12.58 -1.56
CA ASN A 119 7.29 -12.19 -2.10
C ASN A 119 7.24 -11.37 -3.40
N LYS A 120 6.11 -10.76 -3.70
CA LYS A 120 5.97 -9.83 -4.83
C LYS A 120 5.71 -8.43 -4.31
N ASP A 121 6.42 -7.45 -4.86
CA ASP A 121 6.14 -6.06 -4.59
C ASP A 121 4.76 -5.68 -5.11
N VAL A 122 3.99 -4.97 -4.30
CA VAL A 122 2.62 -4.58 -4.62
C VAL A 122 2.39 -3.08 -4.36
N TYR A 123 1.44 -2.49 -5.09
CA TYR A 123 0.76 -1.28 -4.63
C TYR A 123 -0.27 -1.68 -3.59
N MET A 124 -0.47 -0.85 -2.58
CA MET A 124 -1.50 -1.08 -1.56
C MET A 124 -2.31 0.19 -1.34
N ILE A 125 -3.62 0.05 -1.19
CA ILE A 125 -4.50 1.11 -0.69
C ILE A 125 -4.99 0.67 0.69
N GLN A 126 -4.75 1.53 1.68
CA GLN A 126 -5.23 1.34 3.05
C GLN A 126 -6.31 2.38 3.34
N LEU A 127 -7.52 1.90 3.60
CA LEU A 127 -8.69 2.72 3.84
C LEU A 127 -9.26 2.46 5.23
N TYR A 128 -9.73 3.52 5.86
CA TYR A 128 -10.44 3.52 7.14
C TYR A 128 -11.85 4.03 6.96
N GLU A 129 -12.82 3.46 7.69
CA GLU A 129 -14.18 4.01 7.70
C GLU A 129 -14.14 5.42 8.29
N ILE A 130 -14.73 6.38 7.58
CA ILE A 130 -14.74 7.79 7.93
C ILE A 130 -16.17 8.34 8.03
N ASN A 131 -16.36 9.37 8.86
CA ASN A 131 -17.60 10.11 8.94
C ASN A 131 -17.70 11.19 7.83
N ASP A 132 -18.81 11.93 7.82
CA ASP A 132 -19.06 13.01 6.83
C ASP A 132 -18.03 14.15 6.87
N LYS A 133 -17.27 14.25 7.95
CA LYS A 133 -16.19 15.23 8.10
C LYS A 133 -14.82 14.70 7.71
N GLY A 134 -14.74 13.43 7.24
CA GLY A 134 -13.49 12.78 6.89
C GLY A 134 -12.68 12.26 8.08
N ALA A 135 -13.25 12.25 9.30
CA ALA A 135 -12.56 11.71 10.47
C ALA A 135 -12.79 10.20 10.60
N ILE A 136 -11.75 9.46 10.99
CA ILE A 136 -11.82 8.02 11.23
C ILE A 136 -12.85 7.72 12.33
N ILE A 137 -13.67 6.69 12.09
CA ILE A 137 -14.66 6.21 13.04
C ILE A 137 -14.04 5.11 13.91
N TYR A 138 -14.22 5.25 15.22
CA TYR A 138 -13.83 4.26 16.22
C TYR A 138 -15.06 3.57 16.78
N ASP A 139 -14.90 2.32 17.20
CA ASP A 139 -15.96 1.55 17.88
C ASP A 139 -16.07 1.94 19.37
N GLU A 140 -16.95 1.25 20.10
CA GLU A 140 -17.20 1.49 21.52
C GLU A 140 -15.97 1.20 22.43
N ASN A 141 -15.03 0.41 21.94
CA ASN A 141 -13.79 0.07 22.65
C ASN A 141 -12.63 1.04 22.33
N GLY A 142 -12.83 1.96 21.38
CA GLY A 142 -11.80 2.87 20.90
C GLY A 142 -10.92 2.29 19.78
N ASP A 143 -11.29 1.13 19.24
CA ASP A 143 -10.62 0.53 18.09
C ASP A 143 -11.18 1.09 16.77
N ILE A 144 -10.38 1.08 15.70
CA ILE A 144 -10.85 1.50 14.38
C ILE A 144 -11.99 0.59 13.95
N LYS A 145 -13.14 1.18 13.63
CA LYS A 145 -14.39 0.45 13.36
C LYS A 145 -14.29 -0.50 12.18
N SER A 146 -13.68 -0.04 11.08
CA SER A 146 -13.48 -0.85 9.88
C SER A 146 -12.30 -0.36 9.05
N THR A 147 -11.61 -1.31 8.45
CA THR A 147 -10.45 -1.06 7.57
C THR A 147 -10.57 -1.94 6.33
N ILE A 148 -10.25 -1.38 5.16
CA ILE A 148 -10.08 -2.14 3.93
C ILE A 148 -8.62 -2.03 3.50
N LEU A 149 -7.96 -3.17 3.32
CA LEU A 149 -6.65 -3.27 2.72
C LEU A 149 -6.82 -3.90 1.34
N MET A 150 -6.45 -3.20 0.30
CA MET A 150 -6.48 -3.75 -1.05
C MET A 150 -5.12 -3.60 -1.72
N TRP A 151 -4.77 -4.54 -2.60
CA TRP A 151 -3.48 -4.58 -3.27
C TRP A 151 -3.62 -4.88 -4.75
N LYS A 152 -2.60 -4.49 -5.49
CA LYS A 152 -2.43 -4.73 -6.92
C LYS A 152 -0.96 -5.04 -7.22
N GLU A 153 -0.70 -6.06 -8.04
CA GLU A 153 0.66 -6.40 -8.53
C GLU A 153 1.18 -5.40 -9.57
#